data_d72326982e16f8f33d2126fdf777c792
#
_entry.id   d72326982e16f8f33d2126fdf777c792
#
_cell.length_a   1.000
_cell.length_b   1.000
_cell.length_c   1.000
_cell.angle_alpha   90.00
_cell.angle_beta   90.00
_cell.angle_gamma   90.00
#
_symmetry.space_group_name_H-M   'P 1'
#
loop_
_entity.id
_entity.type
_entity.pdbx_description
1 polymer ?
#
loop_
_entity_poly.entity_id
_entity_poly.type
_entity_poly.pdbx_seq_one_letter_code
_entity_poly.pdbx_strand_id
1 'polypeptide(L)'
;MSNGNIVQCIGPVVDIRFPRDKMPNIYDALTLVDGGEKSFAEKGLTFEVQQQIGDGVVRAIAMGASDGLRRGMEVASSGKPISVPVGPATLGRIMDVLGRPIDDAGPIATEERRAIHQPAPKFDELSPSVDLLETGIKVIDLVCPFAKGGKVGLFGGAGVGKTVNMMELINNIAKQHSGLSVFAGVGERTREGNDFYHEMKESNVIDKVAMVFGQMNEPPGNRLRVALTGLTMAEAFRDEGRDILFFVDNIYRYTLAGTEVSALLGRMPSAVGYQPTLAEEMGKLQERITSTKIGSVTSIQAVYVPADDLTDPSPATTFLHLDSTVVLSRDIAALGIYPAVDPLDSTSRQLDQQVVGQEHYEVAREVQMTLQRYKELRDIIAILGMDELSPEDKLAVSRARKIQRFLSQPFHVAEVFTGSPGKYVPLKETIRGFKMICSGELDHLPEQAFYMVGSIDEAIEKAKKL
;
A
#
# COMPACT_ATOMS: atom_id res chain seq x y z
N MET A 1 -8.04 11.65 35.08
CA MET A 1 -6.81 12.07 34.38
C MET A 1 -5.75 12.28 35.43
N SER A 2 -4.54 11.83 35.19
CA SER A 2 -3.41 12.02 36.11
C SER A 2 -2.38 12.92 35.43
N ASN A 3 -1.72 13.76 36.21
CA ASN A 3 -0.64 14.60 35.71
C ASN A 3 0.69 14.06 36.22
N GLY A 4 1.68 14.14 35.36
CA GLY A 4 3.05 13.78 35.67
C GLY A 4 4.02 14.86 35.23
N ASN A 5 5.28 14.69 35.55
CA ASN A 5 6.33 15.65 35.23
C ASN A 5 7.47 14.99 34.50
N ILE A 6 8.01 15.65 33.48
CA ILE A 6 9.17 15.18 32.71
C ILE A 6 10.37 15.12 33.65
N VAL A 7 11.05 13.96 33.68
CA VAL A 7 12.26 13.77 34.49
C VAL A 7 13.51 13.63 33.60
N GLN A 8 13.37 13.22 32.36
CA GLN A 8 14.47 13.09 31.41
C GLN A 8 13.98 13.21 29.97
N CYS A 9 14.79 13.81 29.11
CA CYS A 9 14.57 13.87 27.65
C CYS A 9 15.82 13.34 26.93
N ILE A 10 15.63 12.37 26.04
CA ILE A 10 16.69 11.81 25.19
C ILE A 10 16.17 11.85 23.74
N GLY A 11 16.33 13.01 23.09
CA GLY A 11 15.72 13.22 21.77
C GLY A 11 14.19 13.05 21.82
N PRO A 12 13.62 12.19 20.98
CA PRO A 12 12.17 11.95 20.95
C PRO A 12 11.67 11.05 22.11
N VAL A 13 12.55 10.46 22.90
CA VAL A 13 12.20 9.64 24.06
C VAL A 13 12.19 10.50 25.32
N VAL A 14 11.09 10.44 26.06
CA VAL A 14 10.85 11.24 27.24
C VAL A 14 10.43 10.35 28.40
N ASP A 15 11.09 10.50 29.54
CA ASP A 15 10.74 9.83 30.78
C ASP A 15 9.90 10.76 31.64
N ILE A 16 8.74 10.28 32.09
CA ILE A 16 7.73 11.08 32.79
C ILE A 16 7.36 10.35 34.09
N ARG A 17 7.41 11.06 35.20
CA ARG A 17 7.02 10.54 36.51
C ARG A 17 5.56 10.84 36.81
N PHE A 18 4.82 9.82 37.19
CA PHE A 18 3.43 9.88 37.64
C PHE A 18 3.33 9.40 39.08
N PRO A 19 2.25 9.74 39.81
CA PRO A 19 1.92 9.11 41.08
C PRO A 19 1.77 7.59 40.90
N ARG A 20 2.31 6.80 41.84
CA ARG A 20 2.35 5.32 41.70
C ARG A 20 0.97 4.67 41.59
N ASP A 21 -0.04 5.29 42.17
CA ASP A 21 -1.43 4.85 42.14
C ASP A 21 -2.20 5.30 40.88
N LYS A 22 -1.57 6.09 40.02
CA LYS A 22 -2.18 6.69 38.81
C LYS A 22 -1.27 6.61 37.59
N MET A 23 -0.58 5.48 37.46
CA MET A 23 0.30 5.21 36.32
C MET A 23 -0.51 5.06 35.03
N PRO A 24 -0.10 5.70 33.92
CA PRO A 24 -0.69 5.42 32.62
C PRO A 24 -0.34 4.03 32.13
N ASN A 25 -1.21 3.45 31.32
CA ASN A 25 -0.98 2.18 30.68
C ASN A 25 -0.05 2.32 29.47
N ILE A 26 0.53 1.20 29.04
CA ILE A 26 1.29 1.16 27.79
C ILE A 26 0.36 1.54 26.63
N TYR A 27 0.85 2.36 25.72
CA TYR A 27 0.15 2.99 24.59
C TYR A 27 -0.81 4.12 24.94
N ASP A 28 -0.97 4.48 26.22
CA ASP A 28 -1.75 5.67 26.54
C ASP A 28 -1.14 6.93 25.93
N ALA A 29 -2.00 7.82 25.46
CA ALA A 29 -1.62 9.12 24.95
C ALA A 29 -1.44 10.11 26.10
N LEU A 30 -0.31 10.81 26.10
CA LEU A 30 0.02 11.86 27.06
C LEU A 30 0.14 13.19 26.31
N THR A 31 -0.32 14.26 26.90
CA THR A 31 -0.28 15.60 26.29
C THR A 31 0.47 16.57 27.18
N LEU A 32 1.36 17.38 26.62
CA LEU A 32 2.05 18.44 27.34
C LEU A 32 1.07 19.53 27.73
N VAL A 33 1.00 19.84 29.05
CA VAL A 33 0.03 20.79 29.60
C VAL A 33 0.62 22.20 29.68
N ASP A 34 1.86 22.31 30.19
CA ASP A 34 2.56 23.57 30.35
C ASP A 34 3.95 23.46 29.70
N GLY A 35 4.11 24.21 28.66
CA GLY A 35 5.35 24.23 27.88
C GLY A 35 6.26 25.42 28.15
N GLY A 36 5.87 26.36 28.94
CA GLY A 36 6.66 27.57 29.14
C GLY A 36 6.88 28.43 27.88
N GLU A 37 6.73 27.82 26.73
CA GLU A 37 6.70 28.46 25.41
C GLU A 37 5.36 28.16 24.75
N LYS A 38 4.66 29.21 24.32
CA LYS A 38 3.36 29.10 23.64
C LYS A 38 3.34 28.11 22.47
N SER A 39 4.48 27.87 21.87
CA SER A 39 4.62 26.98 20.70
C SER A 39 4.30 25.50 20.96
N PHE A 40 4.58 24.98 22.16
CA PHE A 40 4.28 23.57 22.49
C PHE A 40 2.83 23.36 22.91
N ALA A 41 2.29 24.29 23.72
CA ALA A 41 0.90 24.21 24.16
C ALA A 41 -0.07 24.40 22.98
N GLU A 42 0.23 25.31 22.07
CA GLU A 42 -0.59 25.55 20.87
C GLU A 42 -0.58 24.38 19.91
N LYS A 43 0.53 23.65 19.81
CA LYS A 43 0.65 22.46 18.94
C LYS A 43 0.17 21.18 19.59
N GLY A 44 -0.10 21.16 20.90
CA GLY A 44 -0.59 19.99 21.62
C GLY A 44 0.36 18.79 21.46
N LEU A 45 1.65 18.94 21.81
CA LEU A 45 2.61 17.86 21.70
C LEU A 45 2.13 16.65 22.48
N THR A 46 2.04 15.52 21.78
CA THR A 46 1.53 14.25 22.30
C THR A 46 2.66 13.24 22.39
N PHE A 47 2.62 12.42 23.44
CA PHE A 47 3.53 11.31 23.64
C PHE A 47 2.74 10.01 23.73
N GLU A 48 3.34 8.91 23.36
CA GLU A 48 2.80 7.57 23.55
C GLU A 48 3.66 6.78 24.53
N VAL A 49 3.04 6.22 25.54
CA VAL A 49 3.73 5.39 26.55
C VAL A 49 4.22 4.10 25.91
N GLN A 50 5.52 3.83 26.01
CA GLN A 50 6.14 2.61 25.48
C GLN A 50 6.53 1.60 26.55
N GLN A 51 6.97 2.07 27.70
CA GLN A 51 7.47 1.23 28.81
C GLN A 51 7.15 1.84 30.17
N GLN A 52 7.00 1.00 31.17
CA GLN A 52 7.06 1.36 32.56
C GLN A 52 8.41 0.94 33.11
N ILE A 53 9.23 1.89 33.54
CA ILE A 53 10.63 1.63 33.93
C ILE A 53 10.86 1.58 35.45
N GLY A 54 9.81 1.61 36.23
CA GLY A 54 9.86 1.59 37.70
C GLY A 54 9.81 2.98 38.32
N ASP A 55 9.69 3.00 39.64
CA ASP A 55 9.64 4.24 40.47
C ASP A 55 8.62 5.29 40.05
N GLY A 56 7.49 4.86 39.48
CA GLY A 56 6.45 5.75 38.98
C GLY A 56 6.83 6.47 37.68
N VAL A 57 7.83 5.99 36.97
CA VAL A 57 8.30 6.58 35.71
C VAL A 57 7.86 5.73 34.52
N VAL A 58 7.30 6.39 33.51
CA VAL A 58 7.02 5.79 32.20
C VAL A 58 7.96 6.40 31.17
N ARG A 59 8.35 5.58 30.20
CA ARG A 59 9.10 6.01 29.02
C ARG A 59 8.16 6.10 27.85
N ALA A 60 8.12 7.27 27.22
CA ALA A 60 7.23 7.58 26.11
C ALA A 60 8.00 8.13 24.90
N ILE A 61 7.41 8.02 23.72
CA ILE A 61 7.93 8.60 22.48
C ILE A 61 7.07 9.79 22.06
N ALA A 62 7.74 10.86 21.60
CA ALA A 62 7.07 12.04 21.11
C ALA A 62 6.48 11.81 19.71
N MET A 63 5.26 12.32 19.51
CA MET A 63 4.56 12.37 18.23
C MET A 63 4.68 13.76 17.59
N GLY A 64 5.85 14.35 17.68
CA GLY A 64 6.18 15.67 17.16
C GLY A 64 7.58 16.09 17.61
N ALA A 65 8.03 17.25 17.18
CA ALA A 65 9.33 17.79 17.55
C ALA A 65 9.43 17.95 19.07
N SER A 66 10.48 17.41 19.66
CA SER A 66 10.77 17.43 21.09
C SER A 66 11.77 18.51 21.50
N ASP A 67 12.23 19.33 20.55
CA ASP A 67 13.18 20.40 20.83
C ASP A 67 12.57 21.45 21.77
N GLY A 68 13.32 21.78 22.82
CA GLY A 68 12.87 22.73 23.83
C GLY A 68 12.15 22.11 25.03
N LEU A 69 11.92 20.79 25.04
CA LEU A 69 11.40 20.11 26.22
C LEU A 69 12.40 20.19 27.37
N ARG A 70 11.87 20.40 28.58
CA ARG A 70 12.64 20.56 29.78
C ARG A 70 12.13 19.67 30.92
N ARG A 71 13.04 19.31 31.78
CA ARG A 71 12.74 18.65 33.03
C ARG A 71 11.77 19.48 33.85
N GLY A 72 10.79 18.86 34.48
CA GLY A 72 9.78 19.50 35.29
C GLY A 72 8.53 19.95 34.57
N MET A 73 8.51 19.96 33.25
CA MET A 73 7.30 20.26 32.47
C MET A 73 6.19 19.29 32.80
N GLU A 74 4.95 19.79 32.88
CA GLU A 74 3.78 19.00 33.25
C GLU A 74 3.17 18.30 32.04
N VAL A 75 2.82 17.02 32.20
CA VAL A 75 2.20 16.18 31.20
C VAL A 75 0.95 15.54 31.76
N ALA A 76 -0.16 15.62 31.02
CA ALA A 76 -1.42 15.01 31.41
C ALA A 76 -1.64 13.68 30.66
N SER A 77 -2.06 12.65 31.40
CA SER A 77 -2.51 11.39 30.79
C SER A 77 -3.96 11.51 30.35
N SER A 78 -4.24 11.04 29.11
CA SER A 78 -5.60 10.94 28.59
C SER A 78 -6.36 9.74 29.17
N GLY A 79 -5.65 8.75 29.72
CA GLY A 79 -6.21 7.48 30.17
C GLY A 79 -6.64 6.53 29.07
N LYS A 80 -6.28 6.84 27.82
CA LYS A 80 -6.61 6.03 26.62
C LYS A 80 -5.53 6.18 25.54
N PRO A 81 -5.43 5.22 24.59
CA PRO A 81 -4.51 5.33 23.47
C PRO A 81 -4.79 6.52 22.57
N ILE A 82 -3.85 6.85 21.69
CA ILE A 82 -4.05 7.83 20.62
C ILE A 82 -5.30 7.45 19.84
N SER A 83 -6.22 8.39 19.69
CA SER A 83 -7.42 8.24 18.89
C SER A 83 -7.44 9.26 17.75
N VAL A 84 -7.98 8.85 16.61
CA VAL A 84 -8.00 9.65 15.38
C VAL A 84 -9.42 9.77 14.84
N PRO A 85 -9.74 10.86 14.13
CA PRO A 85 -11.06 11.01 13.52
C PRO A 85 -11.27 9.93 12.45
N VAL A 86 -12.48 9.45 12.34
CA VAL A 86 -12.88 8.44 11.35
C VAL A 86 -14.20 8.83 10.69
N GLY A 87 -14.53 8.20 9.58
CA GLY A 87 -15.77 8.41 8.88
C GLY A 87 -15.67 9.31 7.64
N PRO A 88 -16.79 9.63 7.00
CA PRO A 88 -16.81 10.35 5.72
C PRO A 88 -16.16 11.74 5.72
N ALA A 89 -16.09 12.40 6.88
CA ALA A 89 -15.44 13.70 7.01
C ALA A 89 -13.92 13.68 6.76
N THR A 90 -13.29 12.51 6.78
CA THR A 90 -11.86 12.32 6.49
C THR A 90 -11.55 12.24 5.00
N LEU A 91 -12.56 12.00 4.17
CA LEU A 91 -12.39 11.88 2.72
C LEU A 91 -11.98 13.21 2.09
N GLY A 92 -11.02 13.14 1.18
CA GLY A 92 -10.44 14.33 0.53
C GLY A 92 -9.49 15.13 1.41
N ARG A 93 -9.22 14.68 2.63
CA ARG A 93 -8.42 15.39 3.61
C ARG A 93 -7.05 14.75 3.79
N ILE A 94 -6.07 15.59 4.13
CA ILE A 94 -4.73 15.14 4.51
C ILE A 94 -4.52 15.42 5.99
N MET A 95 -4.11 14.41 6.72
CA MET A 95 -3.95 14.44 8.17
C MET A 95 -2.57 13.95 8.59
N ASP A 96 -2.15 14.35 9.77
CA ASP A 96 -0.94 13.83 10.43
C ASP A 96 -1.24 12.51 11.21
N VAL A 97 -0.25 11.98 11.90
CA VAL A 97 -0.37 10.75 12.70
C VAL A 97 -1.46 10.82 13.77
N LEU A 98 -1.77 12.00 14.27
CA LEU A 98 -2.82 12.24 15.28
C LEU A 98 -4.20 12.53 14.66
N GLY A 99 -4.30 12.48 13.34
CA GLY A 99 -5.52 12.81 12.62
C GLY A 99 -5.81 14.31 12.54
N ARG A 100 -4.82 15.17 12.77
CA ARG A 100 -4.94 16.61 12.60
C ARG A 100 -4.81 17.00 11.14
N PRO A 101 -5.64 17.92 10.64
CA PRO A 101 -5.53 18.35 9.24
C PRO A 101 -4.23 19.12 8.99
N ILE A 102 -3.58 18.84 7.86
CA ILE A 102 -2.37 19.52 7.38
C ILE A 102 -2.53 20.11 5.98
N ASP A 103 -3.76 20.17 5.49
CA ASP A 103 -4.14 20.62 4.15
C ASP A 103 -4.72 22.04 4.10
N ASP A 104 -4.67 22.77 5.20
CA ASP A 104 -5.23 24.13 5.36
C ASP A 104 -6.74 24.25 5.00
N ALA A 105 -7.47 23.13 5.00
CA ALA A 105 -8.89 23.08 4.66
C ALA A 105 -9.83 23.14 5.88
N GLY A 106 -9.31 23.56 7.03
CA GLY A 106 -10.06 23.67 8.29
C GLY A 106 -10.11 22.35 9.09
N PRO A 107 -10.80 22.34 10.22
CA PRO A 107 -10.88 21.16 11.08
C PRO A 107 -11.65 20.02 10.40
N ILE A 108 -11.36 18.78 10.82
CA ILE A 108 -12.13 17.60 10.39
C ILE A 108 -13.49 17.63 11.12
N ALA A 109 -14.57 17.69 10.35
CA ALA A 109 -15.94 17.89 10.84
C ALA A 109 -16.57 16.57 11.34
N THR A 110 -15.93 15.92 12.33
CA THR A 110 -16.46 14.72 12.97
C THR A 110 -16.08 14.66 14.44
N GLU A 111 -16.98 14.17 15.26
CA GLU A 111 -16.71 13.85 16.67
C GLU A 111 -16.36 12.36 16.86
N GLU A 112 -16.62 11.53 15.86
CA GLU A 112 -16.29 10.11 15.93
C GLU A 112 -14.79 9.90 15.82
N ARG A 113 -14.25 9.25 16.85
CA ARG A 113 -12.82 8.92 16.94
C ARG A 113 -12.63 7.47 17.35
N ARG A 114 -11.60 6.85 16.81
CA ARG A 114 -11.19 5.49 17.20
C ARG A 114 -9.74 5.44 17.63
N ALA A 115 -9.43 4.59 18.58
CA ALA A 115 -8.05 4.33 18.99
C ALA A 115 -7.28 3.62 17.86
N ILE A 116 -6.03 4.03 17.66
CA ILE A 116 -5.17 3.41 16.62
C ILE A 116 -4.70 2.02 17.00
N HIS A 117 -4.61 1.70 18.28
CA HIS A 117 -4.30 0.36 18.78
C HIS A 117 -5.59 -0.44 18.93
N GLN A 118 -5.90 -1.22 17.92
CA GLN A 118 -7.05 -2.11 17.87
C GLN A 118 -6.57 -3.55 17.73
N PRO A 119 -7.29 -4.52 18.33
CA PRO A 119 -7.03 -5.93 18.05
C PRO A 119 -7.43 -6.27 16.61
N ALA A 120 -6.81 -7.31 16.06
CA ALA A 120 -7.28 -7.90 14.81
C ALA A 120 -8.74 -8.42 14.98
N PRO A 121 -9.53 -8.50 13.90
CA PRO A 121 -10.84 -9.11 13.95
C PRO A 121 -10.77 -10.54 14.51
N LYS A 122 -11.78 -10.92 15.29
CA LYS A 122 -11.86 -12.27 15.86
C LYS A 122 -12.13 -13.31 14.77
N PHE A 123 -11.76 -14.54 15.05
CA PHE A 123 -11.91 -15.64 14.10
C PHE A 123 -13.36 -15.81 13.59
N ASP A 124 -14.34 -15.60 14.46
CA ASP A 124 -15.77 -15.69 14.12
C ASP A 124 -16.30 -14.49 13.31
N GLU A 125 -15.55 -13.39 13.27
CA GLU A 125 -15.88 -12.20 12.48
C GLU A 125 -15.34 -12.27 11.05
N LEU A 126 -14.39 -13.17 10.78
CA LEU A 126 -13.75 -13.29 9.47
C LEU A 126 -14.71 -13.86 8.42
N SER A 127 -14.54 -13.41 7.18
CA SER A 127 -15.25 -14.00 6.05
C SER A 127 -14.79 -15.43 5.80
N PRO A 128 -15.70 -16.40 5.65
CA PRO A 128 -15.35 -17.78 5.35
C PRO A 128 -14.98 -18.01 3.87
N SER A 129 -15.32 -17.08 2.99
CA SER A 129 -15.09 -17.17 1.54
C SER A 129 -13.89 -16.34 1.11
N VAL A 130 -13.22 -16.78 0.06
CA VAL A 130 -12.20 -16.01 -0.65
C VAL A 130 -12.85 -15.40 -1.89
N ASP A 131 -13.16 -14.12 -1.81
CA ASP A 131 -13.68 -13.36 -2.94
C ASP A 131 -12.55 -12.63 -3.66
N LEU A 132 -12.57 -12.63 -4.97
CA LEU A 132 -11.61 -11.90 -5.78
C LEU A 132 -12.01 -10.43 -5.87
N LEU A 133 -11.02 -9.55 -5.81
CA LEU A 133 -11.17 -8.14 -6.10
C LEU A 133 -10.80 -7.88 -7.57
N GLU A 134 -11.80 -7.62 -8.39
CA GLU A 134 -11.59 -7.28 -9.79
C GLU A 134 -11.09 -5.83 -9.92
N THR A 135 -9.89 -5.65 -10.46
CA THR A 135 -9.25 -4.33 -10.55
C THR A 135 -9.54 -3.61 -11.86
N GLY A 136 -10.00 -4.32 -12.88
CA GLY A 136 -10.17 -3.78 -14.23
C GLY A 136 -8.88 -3.57 -15.01
N ILE A 137 -7.75 -4.00 -14.45
CA ILE A 137 -6.42 -3.97 -15.08
C ILE A 137 -6.10 -5.37 -15.56
N LYS A 138 -6.00 -5.56 -16.86
CA LYS A 138 -5.85 -6.88 -17.49
C LYS A 138 -4.73 -7.73 -16.90
N VAL A 139 -3.53 -7.17 -16.81
CA VAL A 139 -2.36 -7.91 -16.35
C VAL A 139 -2.50 -8.36 -14.90
N ILE A 140 -3.04 -7.50 -14.04
CA ILE A 140 -3.23 -7.81 -12.63
C ILE A 140 -4.29 -8.90 -12.47
N ASP A 141 -5.45 -8.72 -13.07
CA ASP A 141 -6.57 -9.65 -12.92
C ASP A 141 -6.26 -11.03 -13.52
N LEU A 142 -5.43 -11.09 -14.55
CA LEU A 142 -5.05 -12.35 -15.20
C LEU A 142 -4.01 -13.12 -14.40
N VAL A 143 -2.85 -12.51 -14.10
CA VAL A 143 -1.67 -13.24 -13.61
C VAL A 143 -1.42 -13.09 -12.11
N CYS A 144 -1.90 -12.02 -11.50
CA CYS A 144 -1.75 -11.77 -10.06
C CYS A 144 -3.05 -11.26 -9.41
N PRO A 145 -4.16 -11.99 -9.53
CA PRO A 145 -5.46 -11.56 -9.01
C PRO A 145 -5.41 -11.28 -7.51
N PHE A 146 -6.12 -10.22 -7.09
CA PHE A 146 -6.21 -9.83 -5.69
C PHE A 146 -7.38 -10.51 -5.01
N ALA A 147 -7.19 -10.91 -3.75
CA ALA A 147 -8.27 -11.32 -2.89
C ALA A 147 -8.81 -10.10 -2.11
N LYS A 148 -10.12 -10.02 -1.92
CA LYS A 148 -10.71 -9.08 -0.95
C LYS A 148 -10.21 -9.42 0.45
N GLY A 149 -9.69 -8.42 1.15
CA GLY A 149 -9.04 -8.62 2.44
C GLY A 149 -7.63 -9.18 2.35
N GLY A 150 -7.09 -9.32 1.13
CA GLY A 150 -5.72 -9.75 0.88
C GLY A 150 -4.70 -8.64 1.04
N LYS A 151 -3.43 -9.05 1.08
CA LYS A 151 -2.28 -8.17 1.22
C LYS A 151 -1.43 -8.27 -0.04
N VAL A 152 -1.30 -7.16 -0.75
CA VAL A 152 -0.57 -7.08 -2.02
C VAL A 152 0.72 -6.30 -1.81
N GLY A 153 1.83 -6.89 -2.19
CA GLY A 153 3.12 -6.19 -2.27
C GLY A 153 3.30 -5.59 -3.65
N LEU A 154 3.63 -4.31 -3.71
CA LEU A 154 3.95 -3.59 -4.93
C LEU A 154 5.43 -3.28 -4.96
N PHE A 155 6.14 -3.93 -5.88
CA PHE A 155 7.59 -3.78 -6.07
C PHE A 155 7.86 -2.96 -7.32
N GLY A 156 8.82 -2.08 -7.26
CA GLY A 156 9.24 -1.32 -8.42
C GLY A 156 10.18 -0.18 -8.05
N GLY A 157 11.10 0.11 -8.94
CA GLY A 157 12.00 1.25 -8.82
C GLY A 157 11.30 2.58 -9.13
N ALA A 158 12.07 3.65 -9.16
CA ALA A 158 11.57 4.95 -9.57
C ALA A 158 11.22 4.97 -11.07
N GLY A 159 10.15 5.68 -11.42
CA GLY A 159 9.78 5.93 -12.81
C GLY A 159 9.07 4.80 -13.54
N VAL A 160 8.63 3.75 -12.84
CA VAL A 160 7.89 2.62 -13.45
C VAL A 160 6.36 2.73 -13.37
N GLY A 161 5.86 3.86 -12.86
CA GLY A 161 4.42 4.13 -12.80
C GLY A 161 3.72 3.60 -11.54
N LYS A 162 4.43 3.45 -10.43
CA LYS A 162 3.85 2.99 -9.15
C LYS A 162 2.67 3.87 -8.71
N THR A 163 2.85 5.17 -8.67
CA THR A 163 1.82 6.14 -8.28
C THR A 163 0.61 6.10 -9.22
N VAL A 164 0.84 6.03 -10.52
CA VAL A 164 -0.25 5.97 -11.53
C VAL A 164 -1.07 4.70 -11.36
N ASN A 165 -0.43 3.56 -11.08
CA ASN A 165 -1.14 2.31 -10.78
C ASN A 165 -2.00 2.42 -9.52
N MET A 166 -1.48 3.04 -8.46
CA MET A 166 -2.25 3.27 -7.24
C MET A 166 -3.48 4.14 -7.50
N MET A 167 -3.32 5.24 -8.23
CA MET A 167 -4.43 6.13 -8.57
C MET A 167 -5.49 5.44 -9.44
N GLU A 168 -5.09 4.60 -10.38
CA GLU A 168 -6.03 3.84 -11.22
C GLU A 168 -6.82 2.83 -10.38
N LEU A 169 -6.19 2.15 -9.44
CA LEU A 169 -6.87 1.27 -8.51
C LEU A 169 -7.87 2.02 -7.65
N ILE A 170 -7.52 3.20 -7.14
CA ILE A 170 -8.45 4.07 -6.39
C ILE A 170 -9.65 4.44 -7.26
N ASN A 171 -9.41 4.87 -8.48
CA ASN A 171 -10.47 5.25 -9.41
C ASN A 171 -11.40 4.07 -9.73
N ASN A 172 -10.84 2.90 -10.01
CA ASN A 172 -11.61 1.72 -10.38
C ASN A 172 -12.42 1.16 -9.21
N ILE A 173 -11.86 1.11 -8.02
CA ILE A 173 -12.59 0.65 -6.83
C ILE A 173 -13.74 1.62 -6.49
N ALA A 174 -13.53 2.91 -6.65
CA ALA A 174 -14.55 3.91 -6.39
C ALA A 174 -15.70 3.82 -7.40
N LYS A 175 -15.41 3.69 -8.69
CA LYS A 175 -16.43 3.68 -9.75
C LYS A 175 -17.16 2.36 -9.88
N GLN A 176 -16.46 1.24 -9.78
CA GLN A 176 -17.04 -0.10 -10.05
C GLN A 176 -17.53 -0.82 -8.80
N HIS A 177 -16.95 -0.55 -7.66
CA HIS A 177 -17.25 -1.25 -6.41
C HIS A 177 -17.85 -0.34 -5.33
N SER A 178 -18.03 0.95 -5.61
CA SER A 178 -18.47 1.97 -4.64
C SER A 178 -17.59 1.99 -3.38
N GLY A 179 -16.35 1.57 -3.52
CA GLY A 179 -15.37 1.47 -2.45
C GLY A 179 -14.65 2.78 -2.21
N LEU A 180 -14.04 2.86 -1.04
CA LEU A 180 -13.21 4.00 -0.63
C LEU A 180 -11.76 3.55 -0.45
N SER A 181 -10.87 4.50 -0.37
CA SER A 181 -9.46 4.24 -0.18
C SER A 181 -8.89 5.07 0.97
N VAL A 182 -7.88 4.53 1.62
CA VAL A 182 -7.08 5.24 2.61
C VAL A 182 -5.61 5.11 2.20
N PHE A 183 -4.90 6.22 2.17
CA PHE A 183 -3.48 6.25 1.85
C PHE A 183 -2.66 6.65 3.07
N ALA A 184 -1.70 5.82 3.45
CA ALA A 184 -0.75 6.08 4.50
C ALA A 184 0.66 6.27 3.92
N GLY A 185 1.14 7.51 3.92
CA GLY A 185 2.50 7.87 3.54
C GLY A 185 3.44 7.70 4.72
N VAL A 186 4.23 6.64 4.72
CA VAL A 186 5.15 6.28 5.80
C VAL A 186 6.57 6.68 5.46
N GLY A 187 7.07 7.72 6.09
CA GLY A 187 8.44 8.19 5.88
C GLY A 187 8.72 8.70 4.46
N GLU A 188 7.70 9.11 3.72
CA GLU A 188 7.85 9.68 2.39
C GLU A 188 8.38 11.11 2.41
N ARG A 189 8.93 11.56 1.29
CA ARG A 189 9.33 12.95 1.12
C ARG A 189 8.11 13.85 1.05
N THR A 190 8.17 14.98 1.72
CA THR A 190 7.09 16.00 1.72
C THR A 190 6.68 16.39 0.29
N ARG A 191 7.64 16.53 -0.61
CA ARG A 191 7.39 16.87 -2.00
C ARG A 191 6.58 15.78 -2.71
N GLU A 192 6.97 14.51 -2.55
CA GLU A 192 6.27 13.38 -3.20
C GLU A 192 4.83 13.25 -2.71
N GLY A 193 4.60 13.48 -1.42
CA GLY A 193 3.24 13.52 -0.84
C GLY A 193 2.40 14.67 -1.39
N ASN A 194 2.99 15.83 -1.57
CA ASN A 194 2.32 16.99 -2.15
C ASN A 194 2.00 16.78 -3.65
N ASP A 195 2.96 16.24 -4.42
CA ASP A 195 2.76 15.92 -5.83
C ASP A 195 1.61 14.89 -5.97
N PHE A 196 1.60 13.85 -5.15
CA PHE A 196 0.54 12.84 -5.14
C PHE A 196 -0.84 13.42 -4.83
N TYR A 197 -0.92 14.34 -3.89
CA TYR A 197 -2.16 15.05 -3.58
C TYR A 197 -2.71 15.83 -4.78
N HIS A 198 -1.84 16.57 -5.45
CA HIS A 198 -2.22 17.35 -6.64
C HIS A 198 -2.63 16.45 -7.81
N GLU A 199 -1.90 15.38 -8.05
CA GLU A 199 -2.25 14.38 -9.09
C GLU A 199 -3.61 13.74 -8.84
N MET A 200 -3.94 13.39 -7.59
CA MET A 200 -5.27 12.88 -7.24
C MET A 200 -6.37 13.93 -7.45
N LYS A 201 -6.08 15.18 -7.20
CA LYS A 201 -7.01 16.29 -7.42
C LYS A 201 -7.29 16.49 -8.93
N GLU A 202 -6.25 16.49 -9.73
CA GLU A 202 -6.33 16.60 -11.20
C GLU A 202 -7.08 15.41 -11.82
N SER A 203 -6.89 14.23 -11.28
CA SER A 203 -7.55 12.99 -11.73
C SER A 203 -8.97 12.82 -11.18
N ASN A 204 -9.49 13.76 -10.38
CA ASN A 204 -10.82 13.72 -9.75
C ASN A 204 -11.10 12.47 -8.89
N VAL A 205 -10.08 11.95 -8.21
CA VAL A 205 -10.22 10.81 -7.29
C VAL A 205 -10.07 11.18 -5.82
N ILE A 206 -9.70 12.43 -5.55
CA ILE A 206 -9.40 12.93 -4.19
C ILE A 206 -10.55 12.72 -3.20
N ASP A 207 -11.81 12.90 -3.63
CA ASP A 207 -13.00 12.77 -2.78
C ASP A 207 -13.27 11.35 -2.30
N LYS A 208 -12.54 10.37 -2.82
CA LYS A 208 -12.68 8.95 -2.47
C LYS A 208 -11.55 8.44 -1.59
N VAL A 209 -10.67 9.33 -1.16
CA VAL A 209 -9.44 8.96 -0.44
C VAL A 209 -9.28 9.77 0.83
N ALA A 210 -9.02 9.11 1.95
CA ALA A 210 -8.49 9.74 3.14
C ALA A 210 -6.97 9.52 3.18
N MET A 211 -6.20 10.57 3.47
CA MET A 211 -4.74 10.52 3.45
C MET A 211 -4.15 10.87 4.81
N VAL A 212 -3.18 10.09 5.24
CA VAL A 212 -2.39 10.35 6.44
C VAL A 212 -0.90 10.29 6.10
N PHE A 213 -0.14 11.25 6.59
CA PHE A 213 1.30 11.32 6.34
C PHE A 213 2.09 11.39 7.64
N GLY A 214 3.10 10.51 7.75
CA GLY A 214 4.20 10.61 8.69
C GLY A 214 5.47 10.74 7.87
N GLN A 215 5.91 11.96 7.62
CA GLN A 215 6.92 12.28 6.62
C GLN A 215 8.35 11.99 7.10
N MET A 216 9.29 11.99 6.16
CA MET A 216 10.70 11.64 6.41
C MET A 216 11.38 12.53 7.45
N ASN A 217 10.97 13.80 7.56
CA ASN A 217 11.51 14.77 8.50
C ASN A 217 10.84 14.72 9.88
N GLU A 218 9.80 13.93 10.05
CA GLU A 218 9.11 13.79 11.33
C GLU A 218 9.80 12.78 12.25
N PRO A 219 9.62 12.86 13.56
CA PRO A 219 10.18 11.91 14.52
C PRO A 219 9.79 10.46 14.24
N PRO A 220 10.57 9.47 14.69
CA PRO A 220 10.31 8.07 14.41
C PRO A 220 8.97 7.57 14.95
N GLY A 221 8.45 8.16 16.02
CA GLY A 221 7.12 7.86 16.55
C GLY A 221 6.01 8.14 15.53
N ASN A 222 6.09 9.26 14.83
CA ASN A 222 5.14 9.63 13.77
C ASN A 222 5.15 8.61 12.63
N ARG A 223 6.34 8.30 12.14
CA ARG A 223 6.52 7.33 11.04
C ARG A 223 6.11 5.91 11.41
N LEU A 224 6.28 5.53 12.68
CA LEU A 224 5.87 4.21 13.18
C LEU A 224 4.35 4.06 13.33
N ARG A 225 3.66 5.14 13.70
CA ARG A 225 2.22 5.10 14.03
C ARG A 225 1.29 5.53 12.90
N VAL A 226 1.79 6.21 11.90
CA VAL A 226 0.95 6.71 10.79
C VAL A 226 0.25 5.59 10.03
N ALA A 227 0.89 4.44 9.85
CA ALA A 227 0.27 3.28 9.22
C ALA A 227 -0.94 2.77 10.04
N LEU A 228 -0.82 2.76 11.37
CA LEU A 228 -1.93 2.41 12.26
C LEU A 228 -3.06 3.44 12.19
N THR A 229 -2.74 4.71 12.07
CA THR A 229 -3.72 5.78 11.89
C THR A 229 -4.55 5.56 10.62
N GLY A 230 -3.88 5.32 9.49
CA GLY A 230 -4.56 5.02 8.23
C GLY A 230 -5.39 3.75 8.29
N LEU A 231 -4.85 2.69 8.87
CA LEU A 231 -5.57 1.43 9.03
C LEU A 231 -6.83 1.57 9.89
N THR A 232 -6.77 2.37 10.95
CA THR A 232 -7.93 2.67 11.79
C THR A 232 -9.04 3.36 11.01
N MET A 233 -8.70 4.31 10.15
CA MET A 233 -9.67 4.96 9.25
C MET A 233 -10.26 3.96 8.25
N ALA A 234 -9.45 3.08 7.69
CA ALA A 234 -9.91 2.03 6.77
C ALA A 234 -10.86 1.04 7.46
N GLU A 235 -10.55 0.63 8.68
CA GLU A 235 -11.40 -0.26 9.47
C GLU A 235 -12.77 0.35 9.79
N ALA A 236 -12.81 1.66 10.04
CA ALA A 236 -14.08 2.37 10.27
C ALA A 236 -15.00 2.30 9.05
N PHE A 237 -14.48 2.49 7.85
CA PHE A 237 -15.24 2.34 6.62
C PHE A 237 -15.63 0.88 6.33
N ARG A 238 -14.74 -0.07 6.63
CA ARG A 238 -15.05 -1.51 6.52
C ARG A 238 -16.25 -1.88 7.38
N ASP A 239 -16.31 -1.38 8.59
CA ASP A 239 -17.40 -1.68 9.55
C ASP A 239 -18.75 -1.08 9.11
N GLU A 240 -18.75 -0.13 8.17
CA GLU A 240 -19.93 0.36 7.48
C GLU A 240 -20.39 -0.55 6.32
N GLY A 241 -19.72 -1.67 6.10
CA GLY A 241 -20.06 -2.64 5.04
C GLY A 241 -19.43 -2.34 3.68
N ARG A 242 -18.34 -1.61 3.64
CA ARG A 242 -17.63 -1.23 2.41
C ARG A 242 -16.38 -2.08 2.16
N ASP A 243 -16.02 -2.17 0.90
CA ASP A 243 -14.73 -2.70 0.46
C ASP A 243 -13.73 -1.54 0.35
N ILE A 244 -12.65 -1.62 1.13
CA ILE A 244 -11.68 -0.53 1.27
C ILE A 244 -10.34 -0.97 0.71
N LEU A 245 -9.69 -0.09 -0.06
CA LEU A 245 -8.27 -0.19 -0.38
C LEU A 245 -7.46 0.60 0.64
N PHE A 246 -6.48 -0.04 1.21
CA PHE A 246 -5.52 0.57 2.13
C PHE A 246 -4.12 0.56 1.51
N PHE A 247 -3.60 1.73 1.20
CA PHE A 247 -2.28 1.90 0.62
C PHE A 247 -1.26 2.26 1.69
N VAL A 248 -0.13 1.59 1.68
CA VAL A 248 1.03 1.90 2.54
C VAL A 248 2.24 2.18 1.66
N ASP A 249 2.72 3.38 1.65
CA ASP A 249 3.95 3.75 0.93
C ASP A 249 4.96 4.38 1.89
N ASN A 250 5.97 3.65 2.34
CA ASN A 250 6.19 2.25 2.05
C ASN A 250 6.38 1.47 3.37
N ILE A 251 6.10 0.19 3.33
CA ILE A 251 6.15 -0.69 4.51
C ILE A 251 7.57 -0.86 5.08
N TYR A 252 8.60 -0.76 4.26
CA TYR A 252 9.99 -0.82 4.71
C TYR A 252 10.33 0.31 5.70
N ARG A 253 9.82 1.51 5.47
CA ARG A 253 10.04 2.65 6.37
C ARG A 253 9.28 2.53 7.68
N TYR A 254 8.17 1.80 7.68
CA TYR A 254 7.51 1.39 8.93
C TYR A 254 8.44 0.52 9.78
N THR A 255 9.09 -0.47 9.19
CA THR A 255 10.06 -1.30 9.92
C THR A 255 11.28 -0.52 10.40
N LEU A 256 11.80 0.41 9.59
CA LEU A 256 12.91 1.28 9.98
C LEU A 256 12.55 2.21 11.15
N ALA A 257 11.37 2.79 11.13
CA ALA A 257 10.89 3.61 12.26
C ALA A 257 10.82 2.79 13.55
N GLY A 258 10.36 1.55 13.46
CA GLY A 258 10.38 0.60 14.59
C GLY A 258 11.80 0.29 15.08
N THR A 259 12.77 0.16 14.18
CA THR A 259 14.18 -0.02 14.51
C THR A 259 14.74 1.20 15.27
N GLU A 260 14.45 2.39 14.79
CA GLU A 260 14.89 3.64 15.46
C GLU A 260 14.29 3.76 16.86
N VAL A 261 13.00 3.52 17.00
CA VAL A 261 12.32 3.56 18.32
C VAL A 261 12.89 2.50 19.26
N SER A 262 13.11 1.29 18.78
CA SER A 262 13.70 0.20 19.58
C SER A 262 15.09 0.54 20.08
N ALA A 263 15.92 1.14 19.24
CA ALA A 263 17.27 1.59 19.62
C ALA A 263 17.20 2.71 20.67
N LEU A 264 16.31 3.68 20.50
CA LEU A 264 16.11 4.77 21.46
C LEU A 264 15.56 4.28 22.82
N LEU A 265 14.79 3.21 22.82
CA LEU A 265 14.30 2.55 24.05
C LEU A 265 15.38 1.67 24.72
N GLY A 266 16.55 1.52 24.13
CA GLY A 266 17.65 0.75 24.66
C GLY A 266 17.47 -0.76 24.54
N ARG A 267 16.68 -1.24 23.61
CA ARG A 267 16.51 -2.68 23.35
C ARG A 267 17.72 -3.23 22.59
N MET A 268 18.13 -4.44 22.93
CA MET A 268 19.21 -5.12 22.22
C MET A 268 18.78 -5.44 20.79
N PRO A 269 19.56 -5.04 19.77
CA PRO A 269 19.20 -5.34 18.39
C PRO A 269 19.29 -6.83 18.05
N SER A 270 18.47 -7.27 17.12
CA SER A 270 18.51 -8.60 16.53
C SER A 270 19.42 -8.65 15.29
N ALA A 271 19.25 -9.66 14.46
CA ALA A 271 20.03 -9.81 13.22
C ALA A 271 20.00 -8.56 12.34
N VAL A 272 21.14 -8.19 11.78
CA VAL A 272 21.32 -7.03 10.88
C VAL A 272 20.93 -5.69 11.52
N GLY A 273 20.83 -5.64 12.86
CA GLY A 273 20.51 -4.41 13.58
C GLY A 273 19.02 -4.07 13.72
N TYR A 274 18.13 -4.93 13.25
CA TYR A 274 16.69 -4.73 13.40
C TYR A 274 16.21 -4.94 14.84
N GLN A 275 15.03 -4.41 15.15
CA GLN A 275 14.39 -4.60 16.44
C GLN A 275 14.06 -6.09 16.70
N PRO A 276 14.16 -6.56 17.96
CA PRO A 276 13.80 -7.94 18.30
C PRO A 276 12.29 -8.21 18.14
N THR A 277 11.48 -7.15 18.13
CA THR A 277 10.02 -7.19 18.01
C THR A 277 9.52 -7.02 16.56
N LEU A 278 10.40 -7.12 15.55
CA LEU A 278 10.05 -6.89 14.14
C LEU A 278 8.85 -7.74 13.68
N ALA A 279 8.91 -9.05 13.92
CA ALA A 279 7.85 -9.96 13.51
C ALA A 279 6.52 -9.68 14.23
N GLU A 280 6.58 -9.32 15.50
CA GLU A 280 5.38 -8.98 16.29
C GLU A 280 4.76 -7.67 15.81
N GLU A 281 5.56 -6.63 15.60
CA GLU A 281 5.08 -5.34 15.09
C GLU A 281 4.46 -5.47 13.69
N MET A 282 5.10 -6.22 12.81
CA MET A 282 4.57 -6.51 11.47
C MET A 282 3.27 -7.32 11.57
N GLY A 283 3.24 -8.35 12.39
CA GLY A 283 2.06 -9.18 12.59
C GLY A 283 0.86 -8.40 13.13
N LYS A 284 1.08 -7.52 14.10
CA LYS A 284 0.01 -6.66 14.66
C LYS A 284 -0.60 -5.73 13.62
N LEU A 285 0.20 -5.22 12.69
CA LEU A 285 -0.31 -4.41 11.59
C LEU A 285 -1.04 -5.27 10.56
N GLN A 286 -0.39 -6.32 10.08
CA GLN A 286 -0.85 -7.11 8.94
C GLN A 286 -2.11 -7.94 9.24
N GLU A 287 -2.24 -8.49 10.44
CA GLU A 287 -3.40 -9.31 10.81
C GLU A 287 -4.72 -8.51 10.95
N ARG A 288 -4.63 -7.21 11.08
CA ARG A 288 -5.80 -6.32 11.05
C ARG A 288 -6.35 -6.12 9.63
N ILE A 289 -5.51 -6.35 8.63
CA ILE A 289 -5.85 -6.19 7.21
C ILE A 289 -6.48 -7.49 6.72
N THR A 290 -7.79 -7.54 6.70
CA THR A 290 -8.52 -8.75 6.37
C THR A 290 -9.95 -8.47 5.92
N SER A 291 -10.61 -9.51 5.42
CA SER A 291 -12.04 -9.51 5.08
C SER A 291 -12.86 -10.01 6.26
N THR A 292 -13.86 -9.24 6.63
CA THR A 292 -14.86 -9.63 7.63
C THR A 292 -16.18 -9.97 6.95
N LYS A 293 -17.15 -10.50 7.72
CA LYS A 293 -18.51 -10.77 7.22
C LYS A 293 -19.26 -9.51 6.79
N ILE A 294 -18.81 -8.34 7.22
CA ILE A 294 -19.46 -7.05 6.95
C ILE A 294 -18.82 -6.35 5.75
N GLY A 295 -17.50 -6.27 5.72
CA GLY A 295 -16.75 -5.57 4.69
C GLY A 295 -15.31 -6.05 4.63
N SER A 296 -14.49 -5.43 3.79
CA SER A 296 -13.10 -5.83 3.60
C SER A 296 -12.13 -4.66 3.61
N VAL A 297 -10.90 -4.91 4.08
CA VAL A 297 -9.75 -4.04 3.87
C VAL A 297 -8.73 -4.84 3.07
N THR A 298 -8.46 -4.40 1.86
CA THR A 298 -7.42 -4.96 0.98
C THR A 298 -6.25 -3.99 0.95
N SER A 299 -5.05 -4.45 1.28
CA SER A 299 -3.89 -3.57 1.29
C SER A 299 -3.04 -3.70 0.03
N ILE A 300 -2.50 -2.55 -0.38
CA ILE A 300 -1.46 -2.47 -1.39
C ILE A 300 -0.28 -1.76 -0.73
N GLN A 301 0.78 -2.51 -0.52
CA GLN A 301 1.94 -2.08 0.24
C GLN A 301 3.14 -1.95 -0.70
N ALA A 302 3.64 -0.73 -0.86
CA ALA A 302 4.90 -0.54 -1.55
C ALA A 302 6.03 -1.14 -0.71
N VAL A 303 6.78 -2.03 -1.30
CA VAL A 303 7.90 -2.72 -0.63
C VAL A 303 9.21 -2.29 -1.27
N TYR A 304 10.12 -1.82 -0.45
CA TYR A 304 11.49 -1.57 -0.85
C TYR A 304 12.38 -2.72 -0.35
N VAL A 305 13.24 -3.21 -1.22
CA VAL A 305 14.18 -4.29 -0.91
C VAL A 305 15.59 -3.71 -0.88
N PRO A 306 16.22 -3.59 0.31
CA PRO A 306 17.55 -3.04 0.42
C PRO A 306 18.57 -3.87 -0.36
N ALA A 307 19.36 -3.20 -1.21
CA ALA A 307 20.39 -3.84 -2.05
C ALA A 307 19.89 -5.03 -2.88
N ASP A 308 18.62 -5.07 -3.19
CA ASP A 308 17.94 -6.18 -3.89
C ASP A 308 18.08 -7.54 -3.15
N ASP A 309 18.34 -7.50 -1.85
CA ASP A 309 18.48 -8.68 -0.99
C ASP A 309 17.15 -9.08 -0.35
N LEU A 310 16.50 -10.07 -0.92
CA LEU A 310 15.25 -10.63 -0.43
C LEU A 310 15.39 -11.37 0.91
N THR A 311 16.61 -11.65 1.35
CA THR A 311 16.89 -12.30 2.63
C THR A 311 17.02 -11.32 3.79
N ASP A 312 17.05 -10.01 3.50
CA ASP A 312 17.01 -8.99 4.54
C ASP A 312 15.78 -9.18 5.44
N PRO A 313 15.91 -9.09 6.78
CA PRO A 313 14.82 -9.38 7.70
C PRO A 313 13.53 -8.58 7.47
N SER A 314 13.60 -7.34 7.00
CA SER A 314 12.41 -6.52 6.77
C SER A 314 11.57 -7.03 5.59
N PRO A 315 12.08 -7.14 4.35
CA PRO A 315 11.31 -7.72 3.26
C PRO A 315 10.93 -9.19 3.53
N ALA A 316 11.83 -9.99 4.10
CA ALA A 316 11.55 -11.40 4.42
C ALA A 316 10.34 -11.56 5.35
N THR A 317 10.25 -10.74 6.40
CA THR A 317 9.10 -10.74 7.31
C THR A 317 7.83 -10.25 6.62
N THR A 318 7.94 -9.23 5.77
CA THR A 318 6.80 -8.70 5.00
C THR A 318 6.25 -9.75 4.04
N PHE A 319 7.10 -10.48 3.33
CA PHE A 319 6.68 -11.51 2.37
C PHE A 319 5.82 -12.63 3.00
N LEU A 320 6.04 -12.96 4.26
CA LEU A 320 5.23 -13.97 4.96
C LEU A 320 3.75 -13.61 5.02
N HIS A 321 3.43 -12.32 4.98
CA HIS A 321 2.06 -11.82 5.07
C HIS A 321 1.41 -11.56 3.70
N LEU A 322 2.19 -11.47 2.63
CA LEU A 322 1.66 -11.12 1.31
C LEU A 322 0.93 -12.28 0.64
N ASP A 323 -0.24 -11.99 0.08
CA ASP A 323 -1.03 -12.92 -0.72
C ASP A 323 -0.72 -12.79 -2.21
N SER A 324 -0.38 -11.59 -2.67
CA SER A 324 -0.05 -11.30 -4.06
C SER A 324 1.14 -10.35 -4.14
N THR A 325 1.90 -10.48 -5.20
CA THR A 325 3.08 -9.63 -5.48
C THR A 325 2.97 -9.10 -6.90
N VAL A 326 2.96 -7.78 -7.04
CA VAL A 326 2.98 -7.07 -8.31
C VAL A 326 4.37 -6.46 -8.51
N VAL A 327 5.07 -6.88 -9.52
CA VAL A 327 6.40 -6.38 -9.86
C VAL A 327 6.33 -5.46 -11.06
N LEU A 328 6.72 -4.20 -10.87
CA LEU A 328 6.83 -3.21 -11.94
C LEU A 328 8.27 -3.23 -12.49
N SER A 329 8.40 -3.48 -13.79
CA SER A 329 9.67 -3.67 -14.48
C SER A 329 10.08 -2.45 -15.30
N ARG A 330 11.34 -2.01 -15.15
CA ARG A 330 11.91 -0.96 -15.98
C ARG A 330 12.09 -1.40 -17.44
N ASP A 331 12.38 -2.66 -17.67
CA ASP A 331 12.54 -3.21 -19.01
C ASP A 331 11.22 -3.16 -19.79
N ILE A 332 10.13 -3.48 -19.13
CA ILE A 332 8.78 -3.39 -19.71
C ILE A 332 8.38 -1.94 -19.94
N ALA A 333 8.68 -1.05 -19.01
CA ALA A 333 8.47 0.39 -19.17
C ALA A 333 9.28 0.97 -20.34
N ALA A 334 10.51 0.51 -20.53
CA ALA A 334 11.36 0.91 -21.64
C ALA A 334 10.81 0.49 -23.02
N LEU A 335 10.01 -0.59 -23.06
CA LEU A 335 9.27 -0.99 -24.26
C LEU A 335 8.01 -0.17 -24.52
N GLY A 336 7.69 0.79 -23.65
CA GLY A 336 6.47 1.59 -23.74
C GLY A 336 5.20 0.84 -23.34
N ILE A 337 5.31 -0.28 -22.65
CA ILE A 337 4.18 -1.09 -22.19
C ILE A 337 3.78 -0.61 -20.79
N TYR A 338 2.58 -0.07 -20.68
CA TYR A 338 1.99 0.42 -19.41
C TYR A 338 0.60 -0.17 -19.19
N PRO A 339 0.27 -0.66 -17.98
CA PRO A 339 1.12 -0.69 -16.79
C PRO A 339 2.33 -1.61 -16.98
N ALA A 340 3.47 -1.21 -16.43
CA ALA A 340 4.73 -1.93 -16.59
C ALA A 340 4.85 -3.15 -15.66
N VAL A 341 3.77 -3.86 -15.45
CA VAL A 341 3.71 -5.07 -14.61
C VAL A 341 4.40 -6.23 -15.31
N ASP A 342 5.36 -6.85 -14.63
CA ASP A 342 6.02 -8.05 -15.14
C ASP A 342 5.12 -9.28 -14.92
N PRO A 343 4.60 -9.90 -15.97
CA PRO A 343 3.67 -11.02 -15.83
C PRO A 343 4.34 -12.33 -15.41
N LEU A 344 5.67 -12.41 -15.50
CA LEU A 344 6.44 -13.59 -15.09
C LEU A 344 6.91 -13.51 -13.63
N ASP A 345 7.29 -12.32 -13.17
CA ASP A 345 7.77 -12.11 -11.81
C ASP A 345 6.64 -11.79 -10.82
N SER A 346 5.49 -11.35 -11.33
CA SER A 346 4.30 -11.11 -10.50
C SER A 346 3.58 -12.41 -10.19
N THR A 347 3.17 -12.58 -8.94
CA THR A 347 2.55 -13.82 -8.44
C THR A 347 1.34 -13.55 -7.57
N SER A 348 0.45 -14.53 -7.45
CA SER A 348 -0.66 -14.51 -6.51
C SER A 348 -0.97 -15.91 -6.02
N ARG A 349 -1.23 -16.04 -4.72
CA ARG A 349 -1.76 -17.28 -4.14
C ARG A 349 -3.18 -17.59 -4.63
N GLN A 350 -3.88 -16.57 -5.13
CA GLN A 350 -5.24 -16.72 -5.66
C GLN A 350 -5.26 -17.31 -7.08
N LEU A 351 -4.13 -17.35 -7.78
CA LEU A 351 -4.03 -17.98 -9.09
C LEU A 351 -3.93 -19.50 -8.91
N ASP A 352 -5.03 -20.07 -8.49
CA ASP A 352 -5.23 -21.49 -8.28
C ASP A 352 -6.56 -21.92 -8.93
N GLN A 353 -6.57 -23.11 -9.53
CA GLN A 353 -7.72 -23.62 -10.24
C GLN A 353 -9.01 -23.70 -9.42
N GLN A 354 -8.88 -23.91 -8.11
CA GLN A 354 -10.01 -23.96 -7.18
C GLN A 354 -10.57 -22.57 -6.83
N VAL A 355 -9.76 -21.52 -6.96
CA VAL A 355 -10.15 -20.14 -6.63
C VAL A 355 -10.64 -19.39 -7.85
N VAL A 356 -9.86 -19.35 -8.93
CA VAL A 356 -10.18 -18.57 -10.12
C VAL A 356 -10.98 -19.35 -11.17
N GLY A 357 -11.07 -20.67 -11.04
CA GLY A 357 -11.66 -21.56 -12.02
C GLY A 357 -10.66 -22.07 -13.05
N GLN A 358 -11.05 -23.12 -13.76
CA GLN A 358 -10.18 -23.83 -14.69
C GLN A 358 -9.78 -22.95 -15.89
N GLU A 359 -10.74 -22.27 -16.51
CA GLU A 359 -10.50 -21.44 -17.70
C GLU A 359 -9.50 -20.31 -17.43
N HIS A 360 -9.72 -19.54 -16.36
CA HIS A 360 -8.80 -18.47 -15.98
C HIS A 360 -7.40 -18.99 -15.71
N TYR A 361 -7.30 -20.07 -14.95
CA TYR A 361 -6.01 -20.67 -14.60
C TYR A 361 -5.25 -21.15 -15.83
N GLU A 362 -5.92 -21.87 -16.74
CA GLU A 362 -5.30 -22.36 -17.97
C GLU A 362 -4.83 -21.24 -18.89
N VAL A 363 -5.65 -20.20 -19.09
CA VAL A 363 -5.29 -19.04 -19.91
C VAL A 363 -4.10 -18.29 -19.31
N ALA A 364 -4.09 -18.05 -18.02
CA ALA A 364 -2.98 -17.39 -17.34
C ALA A 364 -1.68 -18.20 -17.46
N ARG A 365 -1.74 -19.50 -17.29
CA ARG A 365 -0.59 -20.39 -17.45
C ARG A 365 -0.07 -20.43 -18.89
N GLU A 366 -0.93 -20.47 -19.86
CA GLU A 366 -0.55 -20.44 -21.29
C GLU A 366 0.12 -19.11 -21.65
N VAL A 367 -0.41 -17.99 -21.18
CA VAL A 367 0.21 -16.67 -21.34
C VAL A 367 1.61 -16.66 -20.72
N GLN A 368 1.76 -17.13 -19.50
CA GLN A 368 3.06 -17.20 -18.83
C GLN A 368 4.07 -18.10 -19.55
N MET A 369 3.64 -19.27 -20.00
CA MET A 369 4.50 -20.19 -20.75
C MET A 369 4.96 -19.59 -22.09
N THR A 370 4.07 -18.93 -22.81
CA THR A 370 4.40 -18.27 -24.09
C THR A 370 5.39 -17.13 -23.88
N LEU A 371 5.20 -16.31 -22.86
CA LEU A 371 6.13 -15.23 -22.50
C LEU A 371 7.47 -15.75 -22.01
N GLN A 372 7.48 -16.84 -21.25
CA GLN A 372 8.71 -17.48 -20.78
C GLN A 372 9.51 -18.05 -21.96
N ARG A 373 8.85 -18.72 -22.90
CA ARG A 373 9.48 -19.21 -24.11
C ARG A 373 10.09 -18.08 -24.94
N TYR A 374 9.38 -16.97 -25.07
CA TYR A 374 9.91 -15.79 -25.74
C TYR A 374 11.15 -15.22 -25.04
N LYS A 375 11.13 -15.16 -23.72
CA LYS A 375 12.28 -14.69 -22.92
C LYS A 375 13.52 -15.55 -23.18
N GLU A 376 13.37 -16.87 -23.23
CA GLU A 376 14.45 -17.82 -23.55
C GLU A 376 14.99 -17.66 -24.98
N LEU A 377 14.11 -17.34 -25.93
CA LEU A 377 14.49 -17.16 -27.35
C LEU A 377 15.12 -15.81 -27.65
N ARG A 378 14.97 -14.81 -26.77
CA ARG A 378 15.47 -13.45 -27.01
C ARG A 378 16.96 -13.39 -27.31
N ASP A 379 17.76 -14.14 -26.60
CA ASP A 379 19.21 -14.16 -26.77
C ASP A 379 19.59 -14.81 -28.12
N ILE A 380 18.87 -15.87 -28.49
CA ILE A 380 19.03 -16.52 -29.77
C ILE A 380 18.66 -15.58 -30.92
N ILE A 381 17.55 -14.87 -30.79
CA ILE A 381 17.08 -13.89 -31.78
C ILE A 381 18.09 -12.74 -31.94
N ALA A 382 18.67 -12.27 -30.84
CA ALA A 382 19.63 -11.17 -30.85
C ALA A 382 20.95 -11.56 -31.58
N ILE A 383 21.35 -12.81 -31.47
CA ILE A 383 22.62 -13.32 -32.06
C ILE A 383 22.42 -13.83 -33.49
N LEU A 384 21.40 -14.66 -33.70
CA LEU A 384 21.21 -15.40 -34.95
C LEU A 384 20.11 -14.84 -35.85
N GLY A 385 19.25 -13.97 -35.33
CA GLY A 385 18.10 -13.47 -36.04
C GLY A 385 16.87 -14.38 -35.96
N MET A 386 15.73 -13.84 -36.42
CA MET A 386 14.45 -14.56 -36.40
C MET A 386 14.40 -15.73 -37.38
N ASP A 387 15.18 -15.69 -38.48
CA ASP A 387 15.11 -16.66 -39.54
C ASP A 387 15.62 -18.04 -39.15
N GLU A 388 16.51 -18.09 -38.16
CA GLU A 388 17.08 -19.32 -37.62
C GLU A 388 16.17 -20.11 -36.67
N LEU A 389 15.04 -19.51 -36.28
CA LEU A 389 14.07 -20.15 -35.40
C LEU A 389 13.25 -21.22 -36.15
N SER A 390 12.84 -22.27 -35.44
CA SER A 390 11.86 -23.22 -35.93
C SER A 390 10.52 -22.54 -36.21
N PRO A 391 9.69 -23.07 -37.12
CA PRO A 391 8.35 -22.53 -37.38
C PRO A 391 7.51 -22.44 -36.11
N GLU A 392 7.64 -23.38 -35.19
CA GLU A 392 6.96 -23.41 -33.88
C GLU A 392 7.41 -22.27 -32.97
N ASP A 393 8.72 -22.01 -32.90
CA ASP A 393 9.29 -20.91 -32.14
C ASP A 393 8.95 -19.55 -32.76
N LYS A 394 8.91 -19.41 -34.07
CA LYS A 394 8.44 -18.21 -34.75
C LYS A 394 7.00 -17.86 -34.38
N LEU A 395 6.14 -18.87 -34.36
CA LEU A 395 4.75 -18.69 -33.93
C LEU A 395 4.65 -18.31 -32.48
N ALA A 396 5.41 -18.94 -31.58
CA ALA A 396 5.47 -18.60 -30.16
C ALA A 396 5.91 -17.15 -29.95
N VAL A 397 6.94 -16.69 -30.66
CA VAL A 397 7.42 -15.28 -30.60
C VAL A 397 6.36 -14.31 -31.11
N SER A 398 5.68 -14.61 -32.20
CA SER A 398 4.61 -13.77 -32.74
C SER A 398 3.47 -13.60 -31.75
N ARG A 399 3.00 -14.69 -31.14
CA ARG A 399 1.95 -14.66 -30.12
C ARG A 399 2.41 -13.96 -28.84
N ALA A 400 3.64 -14.19 -28.40
CA ALA A 400 4.20 -13.54 -27.23
C ALA A 400 4.26 -12.00 -27.39
N ARG A 401 4.64 -11.50 -28.54
CA ARG A 401 4.63 -10.06 -28.83
C ARG A 401 3.22 -9.48 -28.80
N LYS A 402 2.24 -10.18 -29.34
CA LYS A 402 0.83 -9.78 -29.25
C LYS A 402 0.34 -9.74 -27.80
N ILE A 403 0.70 -10.76 -27.01
CA ILE A 403 0.38 -10.85 -25.58
C ILE A 403 0.99 -9.66 -24.82
N GLN A 404 2.28 -9.36 -25.04
CA GLN A 404 2.92 -8.21 -24.40
C GLN A 404 2.22 -6.89 -24.73
N ARG A 405 1.85 -6.68 -25.99
CA ARG A 405 1.12 -5.49 -26.42
C ARG A 405 -0.27 -5.43 -25.80
N PHE A 406 -0.97 -6.54 -25.73
CA PHE A 406 -2.31 -6.62 -25.16
C PHE A 406 -2.34 -6.50 -23.64
N LEU A 407 -1.24 -6.77 -22.95
CA LEU A 407 -1.08 -6.49 -21.52
C LEU A 407 -1.09 -4.98 -21.24
N SER A 408 -0.76 -4.15 -22.19
CA SER A 408 -0.88 -2.70 -22.09
C SER A 408 -2.34 -2.26 -22.10
N GLN A 409 -2.62 -1.16 -21.41
CA GLN A 409 -3.97 -0.66 -21.24
C GLN A 409 -3.95 0.83 -20.91
N PRO A 410 -4.82 1.66 -21.52
CA PRO A 410 -4.92 3.05 -21.16
C PRO A 410 -5.65 3.22 -19.81
N PHE A 411 -5.11 4.07 -18.95
CA PHE A 411 -5.68 4.38 -17.66
C PHE A 411 -6.50 5.65 -17.66
N HIS A 412 -7.58 5.68 -16.88
CA HIS A 412 -8.42 6.85 -16.70
C HIS A 412 -7.63 8.02 -16.09
N VAL A 413 -6.79 7.75 -15.12
CA VAL A 413 -5.98 8.76 -14.44
C VAL A 413 -4.86 9.33 -15.32
N ALA A 414 -4.53 8.67 -16.40
CA ALA A 414 -3.51 9.09 -17.36
C ALA A 414 -4.08 9.78 -18.61
N GLU A 415 -5.38 9.92 -18.75
CA GLU A 415 -6.03 10.52 -19.93
C GLU A 415 -5.49 11.92 -20.26
N VAL A 416 -5.25 12.73 -19.24
CA VAL A 416 -4.72 14.10 -19.40
C VAL A 416 -3.33 14.10 -20.05
N PHE A 417 -2.52 13.07 -19.79
CA PHE A 417 -1.14 12.98 -20.30
C PHE A 417 -1.05 12.25 -21.64
N THR A 418 -1.89 11.23 -21.84
CA THR A 418 -1.84 10.36 -23.01
C THR A 418 -2.77 10.80 -24.13
N GLY A 419 -3.79 11.60 -23.82
CA GLY A 419 -4.85 11.96 -24.75
C GLY A 419 -5.75 10.80 -25.18
N SER A 420 -5.60 9.63 -24.56
CA SER A 420 -6.39 8.42 -24.84
C SER A 420 -7.39 8.17 -23.73
N PRO A 421 -8.67 7.84 -24.03
CA PRO A 421 -9.64 7.48 -23.01
C PRO A 421 -9.20 6.25 -22.23
N GLY A 422 -9.31 6.30 -20.91
CA GLY A 422 -9.05 5.17 -20.04
C GLY A 422 -10.04 4.03 -20.23
N LYS A 423 -9.63 2.82 -19.91
CA LYS A 423 -10.44 1.60 -20.04
C LYS A 423 -10.43 0.80 -18.76
N TYR A 424 -11.61 0.41 -18.32
CA TYR A 424 -11.82 -0.65 -17.33
C TYR A 424 -12.16 -1.92 -18.10
N VAL A 425 -11.39 -2.98 -17.92
CA VAL A 425 -11.60 -4.24 -18.64
C VAL A 425 -12.14 -5.28 -17.66
N PRO A 426 -13.39 -5.74 -17.81
CA PRO A 426 -13.93 -6.83 -17.00
C PRO A 426 -13.08 -8.11 -17.13
N LEU A 427 -12.99 -8.88 -16.06
CA LEU A 427 -12.19 -10.11 -16.03
C LEU A 427 -12.57 -11.09 -17.16
N LYS A 428 -13.85 -11.22 -17.44
CA LYS A 428 -14.34 -12.09 -18.54
C LYS A 428 -13.76 -11.69 -19.89
N GLU A 429 -13.70 -10.39 -20.17
CA GLU A 429 -13.13 -9.87 -21.43
C GLU A 429 -11.62 -10.05 -21.50
N THR A 430 -10.95 -9.92 -20.35
CA THR A 430 -9.51 -10.22 -20.25
C THR A 430 -9.23 -11.67 -20.57
N ILE A 431 -9.93 -12.61 -19.96
CA ILE A 431 -9.76 -14.05 -20.18
C ILE A 431 -10.08 -14.39 -21.64
N ARG A 432 -11.19 -13.90 -22.17
CA ARG A 432 -11.59 -14.11 -23.57
C ARG A 432 -10.53 -13.61 -24.55
N GLY A 433 -10.03 -12.42 -24.34
CA GLY A 433 -9.03 -11.82 -25.21
C GLY A 433 -7.71 -12.59 -25.25
N PHE A 434 -7.15 -12.92 -24.11
CA PHE A 434 -5.92 -13.70 -24.03
C PHE A 434 -6.11 -15.13 -24.55
N LYS A 435 -7.25 -15.75 -24.31
CA LYS A 435 -7.58 -17.05 -24.85
C LYS A 435 -7.59 -17.05 -26.39
N MET A 436 -8.20 -16.03 -27.00
CA MET A 436 -8.21 -15.88 -28.46
C MET A 436 -6.81 -15.68 -29.06
N ILE A 437 -5.95 -14.94 -28.37
CA ILE A 437 -4.56 -14.75 -28.81
C ILE A 437 -3.79 -16.07 -28.72
N CYS A 438 -3.90 -16.78 -27.61
CA CYS A 438 -3.17 -18.03 -27.38
C CYS A 438 -3.67 -19.18 -28.28
N SER A 439 -4.95 -19.22 -28.60
CA SER A 439 -5.54 -20.25 -29.49
C SER A 439 -5.17 -20.10 -30.96
N GLY A 440 -4.65 -18.94 -31.34
CA GLY A 440 -4.28 -18.65 -32.71
C GLY A 440 -5.37 -18.05 -33.61
N GLU A 441 -6.55 -17.78 -33.07
CA GLU A 441 -7.66 -17.15 -33.82
C GLU A 441 -7.28 -15.76 -34.37
N LEU A 442 -6.31 -15.08 -33.74
CA LEU A 442 -5.88 -13.73 -34.08
C LEU A 442 -4.45 -13.69 -34.65
N ASP A 443 -3.89 -14.80 -35.07
CA ASP A 443 -2.53 -14.88 -35.62
C ASP A 443 -2.34 -14.02 -36.88
N HIS A 444 -3.42 -13.77 -37.64
CA HIS A 444 -3.42 -12.94 -38.84
C HIS A 444 -3.41 -11.44 -38.59
N LEU A 445 -3.65 -10.99 -37.36
CA LEU A 445 -3.68 -9.56 -37.02
C LEU A 445 -2.26 -9.04 -36.73
N PRO A 446 -1.99 -7.74 -37.05
CA PRO A 446 -0.70 -7.14 -36.74
C PRO A 446 -0.58 -6.90 -35.24
N GLU A 447 0.63 -7.01 -34.70
CA GLU A 447 0.89 -6.84 -33.25
C GLU A 447 0.52 -5.44 -32.72
N GLN A 448 0.60 -4.40 -33.57
CA GLN A 448 0.27 -3.03 -33.18
C GLN A 448 -1.22 -2.83 -32.87
N ALA A 449 -2.08 -3.70 -33.39
CA ALA A 449 -3.50 -3.65 -33.08
C ALA A 449 -3.80 -3.94 -31.61
N PHE A 450 -2.93 -4.65 -30.92
CA PHE A 450 -3.08 -5.05 -29.52
C PHE A 450 -2.51 -4.02 -28.53
N TYR A 451 -1.86 -2.98 -29.02
CA TYR A 451 -1.21 -1.98 -28.18
C TYR A 451 -2.18 -0.94 -27.65
N MET A 452 -2.16 -0.72 -26.34
CA MET A 452 -2.98 0.30 -25.63
C MET A 452 -4.46 0.24 -25.99
N VAL A 453 -5.02 -0.94 -25.90
CA VAL A 453 -6.46 -1.20 -26.07
C VAL A 453 -7.06 -1.77 -24.80
N GLY A 454 -8.37 -1.68 -24.65
CA GLY A 454 -9.10 -2.30 -23.54
C GLY A 454 -9.39 -3.77 -23.84
N SER A 455 -10.57 -4.05 -24.43
CA SER A 455 -10.98 -5.40 -24.79
C SER A 455 -10.37 -5.89 -26.09
N ILE A 456 -10.48 -7.19 -26.36
CA ILE A 456 -10.03 -7.79 -27.61
C ILE A 456 -10.80 -7.26 -28.82
N ASP A 457 -12.06 -6.88 -28.65
CA ASP A 457 -12.87 -6.30 -29.72
C ASP A 457 -12.29 -4.97 -30.20
N GLU A 458 -11.74 -4.16 -29.30
CA GLU A 458 -11.03 -2.93 -29.66
C GLU A 458 -9.76 -3.21 -30.49
N ALA A 459 -9.05 -4.29 -30.18
CA ALA A 459 -7.89 -4.71 -30.96
C ALA A 459 -8.30 -5.14 -32.36
N ILE A 460 -9.37 -5.87 -32.52
CA ILE A 460 -9.92 -6.29 -33.81
C ILE A 460 -10.35 -5.09 -34.64
N GLU A 461 -11.06 -4.14 -34.05
CA GLU A 461 -11.47 -2.92 -34.72
C GLU A 461 -10.27 -2.04 -35.12
N LYS A 462 -9.26 -1.93 -34.25
CA LYS A 462 -8.02 -1.22 -34.55
C LYS A 462 -7.26 -1.86 -35.72
N ALA A 463 -7.24 -3.19 -35.79
CA ALA A 463 -6.60 -3.92 -36.91
C ALA A 463 -7.23 -3.60 -38.25
N LYS A 464 -8.54 -3.32 -38.30
CA LYS A 464 -9.23 -2.92 -39.54
C LYS A 464 -8.81 -1.53 -40.06
N LYS A 465 -8.21 -0.72 -39.20
CA LYS A 465 -7.78 0.66 -39.52
C LYS A 465 -6.29 0.77 -39.80
N LEU A 466 -5.52 -0.29 -39.55
CA LEU A 466 -4.09 -0.42 -39.82
C LEU A 466 -3.85 -1.08 -41.19
#